data_3d043892995409a288164730ad426a72
#
_entry.id   3d043892995409a288164730ad426a72
#
_cell.length_a   1.000
_cell.length_b   1.000
_cell.length_c   1.000
_cell.angle_alpha   90.00
_cell.angle_beta   90.00
_cell.angle_gamma   90.00
#
_symmetry.space_group_name_H-M   'P 1'
#
loop_
_entity.id
_entity.type
_entity.pdbx_description
1 polymer ?
#
loop_
_entity_poly.entity_id
_entity_poly.type
_entity_poly.pdbx_seq_one_letter_code
_entity_poly.pdbx_strand_id
1 'polypeptide(L)'
;MMKVKAIGIANKTSTGKFLDVYFPNIESNNFAIGSQMPEITNHLQEIVEVDWCESELQEDVSSPIDAYLKLHLLSNRFVLPNTINLNGLFGVLPNIAWTNKGPIDIGEINESLHKAKVNKNDLYIKSVDKFPCMTDYVVPKNVRIADASRVRLGAYLSEGTTVMHEGFVNFNAGTLGKAMIEGRISAGVIVGNNSDLGGGSSTMGTLSGGNKVKISIGENCLLGANAGIGISLGNNCIVEAGLYVTSGTKVHIMDVENKASKVVKAKDISGESNLLFMRDSVSGKVIAKENQRKSSLNKELHKND
;
A
#
# COMPACT_ATOMS: atom_id res chain seq x y z
N MET A 1 -26.11 -3.90 3.47
CA MET A 1 -25.06 -4.68 4.17
C MET A 1 -24.24 -5.43 3.16
N MET A 2 -22.92 -5.28 3.24
CA MET A 2 -21.98 -6.01 2.39
C MET A 2 -21.97 -7.48 2.81
N LYS A 3 -22.08 -8.39 1.84
CA LYS A 3 -21.84 -9.83 2.03
C LYS A 3 -20.64 -10.22 1.20
N VAL A 4 -19.81 -11.09 1.73
CA VAL A 4 -18.60 -11.59 1.06
C VAL A 4 -18.63 -13.12 1.11
N LYS A 5 -18.63 -13.75 -0.07
CA LYS A 5 -18.39 -15.18 -0.22
C LYS A 5 -17.07 -15.37 -0.93
N ALA A 6 -16.24 -16.25 -0.42
CA ALA A 6 -14.94 -16.51 -1.01
C ALA A 6 -14.58 -17.99 -0.92
N ILE A 7 -13.95 -18.48 -1.97
CA ILE A 7 -13.37 -19.83 -2.00
C ILE A 7 -11.87 -19.66 -2.28
N GLY A 8 -11.05 -20.27 -1.42
CA GLY A 8 -9.62 -20.15 -1.48
C GLY A 8 -8.89 -21.50 -1.40
N ILE A 9 -7.60 -21.45 -1.77
CA ILE A 9 -6.65 -22.56 -1.62
C ILE A 9 -5.65 -22.15 -0.56
N ALA A 10 -5.63 -22.87 0.55
CA ALA A 10 -4.67 -22.67 1.63
C ALA A 10 -3.48 -23.64 1.48
N ASN A 11 -2.26 -23.12 1.62
CA ASN A 11 -1.06 -23.93 1.76
C ASN A 11 -0.74 -24.15 3.24
N LYS A 12 -0.34 -25.38 3.60
CA LYS A 12 -0.02 -25.77 4.97
C LYS A 12 1.34 -26.47 5.07
N THR A 13 1.92 -26.43 6.26
CA THR A 13 3.01 -27.33 6.61
C THR A 13 2.50 -28.76 6.78
N SER A 14 3.41 -29.73 6.87
CA SER A 14 3.10 -31.12 7.22
C SER A 14 2.43 -31.27 8.59
N THR A 15 2.59 -30.29 9.48
CA THR A 15 1.95 -30.24 10.81
C THR A 15 0.59 -29.53 10.81
N GLY A 16 0.11 -29.09 9.64
CA GLY A 16 -1.20 -28.43 9.48
C GLY A 16 -1.24 -26.92 9.75
N LYS A 17 -0.08 -26.27 9.95
CA LYS A 17 0.01 -24.81 10.12
C LYS A 17 -0.24 -24.13 8.77
N PHE A 18 -1.20 -23.21 8.69
CA PHE A 18 -1.44 -22.40 7.51
C PHE A 18 -0.25 -21.46 7.23
N LEU A 19 0.18 -21.44 5.99
CA LEU A 19 1.23 -20.54 5.49
C LEU A 19 0.62 -19.34 4.79
N ASP A 20 -0.20 -19.58 3.78
CA ASP A 20 -0.91 -18.56 3.01
C ASP A 20 -2.28 -19.07 2.56
N VAL A 21 -3.08 -18.16 2.00
CA VAL A 21 -4.33 -18.50 1.31
C VAL A 21 -4.47 -17.65 0.05
N TYR A 22 -4.66 -18.30 -1.08
CA TYR A 22 -5.03 -17.66 -2.34
C TYR A 22 -6.54 -17.73 -2.54
N PHE A 23 -7.19 -16.58 -2.75
CA PHE A 23 -8.62 -16.49 -3.02
C PHE A 23 -8.87 -16.14 -4.50
N PRO A 24 -8.96 -17.12 -5.41
CA PRO A 24 -9.29 -16.90 -6.81
C PRO A 24 -10.76 -16.53 -7.03
N ASN A 25 -11.65 -16.87 -6.10
CA ASN A 25 -13.08 -16.61 -6.19
C ASN A 25 -13.52 -15.79 -5.00
N ILE A 26 -13.97 -14.58 -5.27
CA ILE A 26 -14.58 -13.67 -4.29
C ILE A 26 -15.81 -13.04 -4.91
N GLU A 27 -16.93 -13.12 -4.21
CA GLU A 27 -18.20 -12.50 -4.57
C GLU A 27 -18.64 -11.54 -3.46
N SER A 28 -19.01 -10.33 -3.83
CA SER A 28 -19.58 -9.36 -2.90
C SER A 28 -20.61 -8.48 -3.58
N ASN A 29 -21.85 -8.53 -3.12
CA ASN A 29 -22.99 -7.78 -3.66
C ASN A 29 -23.06 -7.86 -5.20
N ASN A 30 -22.65 -6.78 -5.91
CA ASN A 30 -22.70 -6.68 -7.37
C ASN A 30 -21.34 -6.85 -8.05
N PHE A 31 -20.31 -7.20 -7.30
CA PHE A 31 -18.94 -7.37 -7.82
C PHE A 31 -18.41 -8.75 -7.49
N ALA A 32 -17.93 -9.45 -8.50
CA ALA A 32 -17.34 -10.76 -8.34
C ALA A 32 -16.05 -10.89 -9.17
N ILE A 33 -15.08 -11.59 -8.63
CA ILE A 33 -13.97 -12.19 -9.36
C ILE A 33 -14.11 -13.70 -9.23
N GLY A 34 -13.81 -14.43 -10.28
CA GLY A 34 -13.91 -15.88 -10.22
C GLY A 34 -13.15 -16.55 -11.34
N SER A 35 -12.55 -17.67 -11.02
CA SER A 35 -11.97 -18.62 -11.94
C SER A 35 -12.39 -20.03 -11.57
N GLN A 36 -12.37 -20.93 -12.52
CA GLN A 36 -12.64 -22.34 -12.23
C GLN A 36 -11.59 -22.87 -11.23
N MET A 37 -12.06 -23.43 -10.13
CA MET A 37 -11.17 -24.04 -9.14
C MET A 37 -10.57 -25.32 -9.72
N PRO A 38 -9.24 -25.48 -9.76
CA PRO A 38 -8.63 -26.73 -10.13
C PRO A 38 -8.83 -27.76 -9.03
N GLU A 39 -8.78 -29.03 -9.41
CA GLU A 39 -8.72 -30.13 -8.45
C GLU A 39 -7.43 -30.06 -7.63
N ILE A 40 -7.55 -30.14 -6.30
CA ILE A 40 -6.38 -30.15 -5.42
C ILE A 40 -5.89 -31.58 -5.28
N THR A 41 -4.65 -31.82 -5.71
CA THR A 41 -3.97 -33.12 -5.59
C THR A 41 -2.88 -33.14 -4.53
N ASN A 42 -2.46 -31.96 -4.03
CA ASN A 42 -1.40 -31.82 -3.03
C ASN A 42 -2.00 -31.91 -1.61
N HIS A 43 -1.57 -32.88 -0.83
CA HIS A 43 -2.03 -33.09 0.56
C HIS A 43 -1.64 -31.94 1.53
N LEU A 44 -0.74 -31.05 1.14
CA LEU A 44 -0.40 -29.82 1.88
C LEU A 44 -1.28 -28.63 1.52
N GLN A 45 -2.31 -28.85 0.69
CA GLN A 45 -3.28 -27.85 0.32
C GLN A 45 -4.68 -28.26 0.80
N GLU A 46 -5.51 -27.27 1.08
CA GLU A 46 -6.94 -27.47 1.32
C GLU A 46 -7.78 -26.34 0.76
N ILE A 47 -9.04 -26.65 0.38
CA ILE A 47 -10.02 -25.66 0.01
C ILE A 47 -10.60 -25.05 1.28
N VAL A 48 -10.64 -23.71 1.32
CA VAL A 48 -11.28 -22.95 2.39
C VAL A 48 -12.45 -22.16 1.81
N GLU A 49 -13.57 -22.17 2.51
CA GLU A 49 -14.77 -21.42 2.14
C GLU A 49 -15.09 -20.42 3.24
N VAL A 50 -15.42 -19.19 2.86
CA VAL A 50 -15.75 -18.10 3.77
C VAL A 50 -17.07 -17.48 3.32
N ASP A 51 -18.00 -17.28 4.25
CA ASP A 51 -19.27 -16.56 4.05
C ASP A 51 -19.39 -15.54 5.18
N TRP A 52 -19.09 -14.27 4.88
CA TRP A 52 -19.09 -13.16 5.82
C TRP A 52 -20.19 -12.14 5.51
N CYS A 53 -20.69 -11.51 6.55
CA CYS A 53 -21.41 -10.25 6.42
C CYS A 53 -20.50 -9.07 6.84
N GLU A 54 -21.02 -7.88 6.81
CA GLU A 54 -20.24 -6.64 7.05
C GLU A 54 -19.64 -6.57 8.46
N SER A 55 -20.25 -7.24 9.46
CA SER A 55 -19.73 -7.27 10.83
C SER A 55 -18.38 -7.95 10.92
N GLU A 56 -18.16 -9.07 10.20
CA GLU A 56 -16.90 -9.80 10.24
C GLU A 56 -15.73 -8.99 9.65
N LEU A 57 -16.03 -8.06 8.73
CA LEU A 57 -15.01 -7.14 8.23
C LEU A 57 -14.48 -6.18 9.32
N GLN A 58 -15.28 -5.92 10.36
CA GLN A 58 -14.94 -5.05 11.48
C GLN A 58 -14.38 -5.79 12.70
N GLU A 59 -14.40 -7.13 12.69
CA GLU A 59 -13.79 -7.94 13.74
C GLU A 59 -12.26 -7.96 13.61
N ASP A 60 -11.56 -8.21 14.72
CA ASP A 60 -10.12 -8.41 14.73
C ASP A 60 -9.76 -9.65 13.90
N VAL A 61 -8.60 -9.62 13.27
CA VAL A 61 -8.09 -10.74 12.48
C VAL A 61 -7.63 -11.86 13.42
N SER A 62 -8.28 -13.03 13.34
CA SER A 62 -8.07 -14.15 14.26
C SER A 62 -7.34 -15.34 13.64
N SER A 63 -7.27 -15.40 12.32
CA SER A 63 -6.65 -16.52 11.59
C SER A 63 -5.90 -16.05 10.33
N PRO A 64 -4.99 -16.86 9.78
CA PRO A 64 -4.40 -16.58 8.47
C PRO A 64 -5.45 -16.49 7.35
N ILE A 65 -6.56 -17.27 7.43
CA ILE A 65 -7.65 -17.23 6.44
C ILE A 65 -8.29 -15.83 6.44
N ASP A 66 -8.64 -15.28 7.62
CA ASP A 66 -9.19 -13.94 7.76
C ASP A 66 -8.22 -12.88 7.22
N ALA A 67 -6.93 -13.03 7.58
CA ALA A 67 -5.87 -12.12 7.15
C ALA A 67 -5.80 -12.04 5.63
N TYR A 68 -5.67 -13.19 4.97
CA TYR A 68 -5.54 -13.25 3.52
C TYR A 68 -6.81 -12.79 2.80
N LEU A 69 -8.01 -13.12 3.31
CA LEU A 69 -9.25 -12.63 2.70
C LEU A 69 -9.33 -11.11 2.76
N LYS A 70 -9.07 -10.50 3.93
CA LYS A 70 -9.07 -9.03 4.08
C LYS A 70 -8.03 -8.36 3.17
N LEU A 71 -6.83 -8.93 3.03
CA LEU A 71 -5.81 -8.44 2.11
C LEU A 71 -6.22 -8.56 0.63
N HIS A 72 -6.86 -9.68 0.24
CA HIS A 72 -7.41 -9.84 -1.12
C HIS A 72 -8.53 -8.87 -1.42
N LEU A 73 -9.43 -8.60 -0.45
CA LEU A 73 -10.50 -7.61 -0.61
C LEU A 73 -9.96 -6.21 -0.91
N LEU A 74 -8.89 -5.81 -0.24
CA LEU A 74 -8.19 -4.54 -0.51
C LEU A 74 -7.55 -4.54 -1.90
N SER A 75 -6.75 -5.56 -2.23
CA SER A 75 -6.00 -5.61 -3.49
C SER A 75 -6.89 -5.75 -4.72
N ASN A 76 -8.03 -6.44 -4.58
CA ASN A 76 -9.05 -6.55 -5.62
C ASN A 76 -10.05 -5.38 -5.62
N ARG A 77 -9.87 -4.38 -4.78
CA ARG A 77 -10.69 -3.15 -4.71
C ARG A 77 -12.14 -3.38 -4.29
N PHE A 78 -12.44 -4.44 -3.55
CA PHE A 78 -13.76 -4.66 -2.93
C PHE A 78 -14.01 -3.68 -1.79
N VAL A 79 -12.97 -3.29 -1.08
CA VAL A 79 -13.02 -2.35 0.06
C VAL A 79 -11.92 -1.32 -0.07
N LEU A 80 -12.18 -0.11 0.45
CA LEU A 80 -11.17 0.96 0.47
C LEU A 80 -10.20 0.79 1.64
N PRO A 81 -8.96 1.33 1.55
CA PRO A 81 -8.07 1.38 2.69
C PRO A 81 -8.72 2.08 3.89
N ASN A 82 -8.43 1.60 5.08
CA ASN A 82 -8.94 2.10 6.37
C ASN A 82 -10.45 1.91 6.60
N THR A 83 -11.16 1.12 5.78
CA THR A 83 -12.60 0.87 5.95
C THR A 83 -12.91 -0.48 6.62
N ILE A 84 -11.91 -1.34 6.78
CA ILE A 84 -12.02 -2.63 7.47
C ILE A 84 -11.03 -2.73 8.62
N ASN A 85 -11.34 -3.55 9.61
CA ASN A 85 -10.46 -3.76 10.75
C ASN A 85 -9.36 -4.79 10.41
N LEU A 86 -8.10 -4.40 10.63
CA LEU A 86 -6.91 -5.23 10.43
C LEU A 86 -6.11 -5.45 11.73
N ASN A 87 -6.70 -5.17 12.89
CA ASN A 87 -6.06 -5.49 14.16
C ASN A 87 -5.78 -7.00 14.25
N GLY A 88 -4.68 -7.38 14.85
CA GLY A 88 -4.28 -8.79 14.95
C GLY A 88 -3.51 -9.34 13.75
N LEU A 89 -3.54 -8.67 12.60
CA LEU A 89 -2.94 -9.14 11.33
C LEU A 89 -1.49 -9.64 11.50
N PHE A 90 -0.63 -8.87 12.18
CA PHE A 90 0.77 -9.26 12.40
C PHE A 90 0.93 -10.47 13.33
N GLY A 91 -0.04 -10.70 14.21
CA GLY A 91 -0.02 -11.83 15.15
C GLY A 91 -0.33 -13.16 14.48
N VAL A 92 -1.23 -13.17 13.49
CA VAL A 92 -1.68 -14.39 12.82
C VAL A 92 -0.85 -14.76 11.60
N LEU A 93 -0.25 -13.77 10.91
CA LEU A 93 0.60 -14.05 9.76
C LEU A 93 1.95 -14.62 10.20
N PRO A 94 2.32 -15.84 9.75
CA PRO A 94 3.64 -16.39 9.99
C PRO A 94 4.71 -15.65 9.17
N ASN A 95 5.96 -15.68 9.64
CA ASN A 95 7.10 -15.31 8.81
C ASN A 95 7.43 -16.49 7.87
N ILE A 96 7.53 -16.24 6.58
CA ILE A 96 7.57 -17.24 5.51
C ILE A 96 8.73 -16.96 4.57
N ALA A 97 9.37 -18.01 4.07
CA ALA A 97 10.25 -17.93 2.92
C ALA A 97 9.41 -18.01 1.64
N TRP A 98 9.26 -16.88 0.95
CA TRP A 98 8.60 -16.79 -0.34
C TRP A 98 9.54 -17.24 -1.44
N THR A 99 9.20 -18.34 -2.10
CA THR A 99 10.07 -18.97 -3.11
C THR A 99 9.42 -18.94 -4.50
N ASN A 100 10.19 -19.33 -5.51
CA ASN A 100 9.64 -19.57 -6.85
C ASN A 100 8.71 -20.80 -6.94
N LYS A 101 8.60 -21.57 -5.88
CA LYS A 101 7.70 -22.74 -5.75
C LYS A 101 6.57 -22.54 -4.74
N GLY A 102 6.35 -21.28 -4.31
CA GLY A 102 5.35 -20.94 -3.30
C GLY A 102 5.94 -20.72 -1.91
N PRO A 103 5.09 -20.62 -0.88
CA PRO A 103 5.51 -20.40 0.51
C PRO A 103 6.14 -21.64 1.12
N ILE A 104 7.21 -21.46 1.89
CA ILE A 104 7.83 -22.52 2.69
C ILE A 104 8.04 -21.97 4.11
N ASP A 105 7.71 -22.78 5.12
CA ASP A 105 7.96 -22.44 6.52
C ASP A 105 9.45 -22.21 6.77
N ILE A 106 9.76 -21.20 7.57
CA ILE A 106 11.16 -20.85 7.92
C ILE A 106 11.90 -22.02 8.56
N GLY A 107 11.19 -22.86 9.33
CA GLY A 107 11.78 -24.06 9.94
C GLY A 107 12.15 -25.13 8.91
N GLU A 108 11.51 -25.16 7.74
CA GLU A 108 11.69 -26.20 6.71
C GLU A 108 12.56 -25.73 5.52
N ILE A 109 12.83 -24.41 5.40
CA ILE A 109 13.46 -23.85 4.21
C ILE A 109 14.89 -24.37 3.96
N ASN A 110 15.69 -24.54 5.00
CA ASN A 110 17.07 -24.99 4.86
C ASN A 110 17.15 -26.43 4.34
N GLU A 111 16.26 -27.31 4.82
CA GLU A 111 16.16 -28.68 4.31
C GLU A 111 15.68 -28.70 2.85
N SER A 112 14.68 -27.88 2.53
CA SER A 112 14.15 -27.74 1.18
C SER A 112 15.21 -27.25 0.20
N LEU A 113 16.01 -26.24 0.57
CA LEU A 113 17.14 -25.75 -0.22
C LEU A 113 18.21 -26.84 -0.40
N HIS A 114 18.55 -27.57 0.67
CA HIS A 114 19.53 -28.66 0.59
C HIS A 114 19.05 -29.72 -0.41
N LYS A 115 17.82 -30.21 -0.26
CA LYS A 115 17.23 -31.19 -1.18
C LYS A 115 17.21 -30.68 -2.63
N ALA A 116 16.85 -29.43 -2.84
CA ALA A 116 16.83 -28.83 -4.16
C ALA A 116 18.23 -28.79 -4.78
N LYS A 117 19.27 -28.38 -4.03
CA LYS A 117 20.65 -28.34 -4.51
C LYS A 117 21.20 -29.73 -4.85
N VAL A 118 20.95 -30.75 -4.00
CA VAL A 118 21.36 -32.11 -4.25
C VAL A 118 20.69 -32.66 -5.52
N ASN A 119 19.39 -32.42 -5.68
CA ASN A 119 18.61 -32.91 -6.82
C ASN A 119 18.70 -32.02 -8.06
N LYS A 120 19.51 -30.96 -8.02
CA LYS A 120 19.62 -29.96 -9.11
C LYS A 120 18.27 -29.34 -9.50
N ASN A 121 17.34 -29.22 -8.55
CA ASN A 121 16.07 -28.54 -8.75
C ASN A 121 16.24 -27.05 -8.58
N ASP A 122 15.49 -26.29 -9.38
CA ASP A 122 15.48 -24.82 -9.30
C ASP A 122 14.57 -24.38 -8.16
N LEU A 123 15.18 -24.09 -7.01
CA LEU A 123 14.53 -23.46 -5.85
C LEU A 123 15.37 -22.26 -5.39
N TYR A 124 14.74 -21.08 -5.36
CA TYR A 124 15.34 -19.88 -4.79
C TYR A 124 14.32 -19.07 -3.97
N ILE A 125 14.84 -18.37 -2.97
CA ILE A 125 14.06 -17.50 -2.08
C ILE A 125 13.98 -16.12 -2.71
N LYS A 126 12.76 -15.60 -2.92
CA LYS A 126 12.48 -14.22 -3.37
C LYS A 126 12.55 -13.24 -2.20
N SER A 127 11.96 -13.63 -1.06
CA SER A 127 11.94 -12.81 0.17
C SER A 127 11.63 -13.66 1.40
N VAL A 128 11.86 -13.08 2.58
CA VAL A 128 11.46 -13.64 3.87
C VAL A 128 10.67 -12.55 4.60
N ASP A 129 9.35 -12.70 4.67
CA ASP A 129 8.44 -11.70 5.27
C ASP A 129 7.11 -12.36 5.65
N LYS A 130 6.33 -11.67 6.46
CA LYS A 130 4.94 -12.02 6.76
C LYS A 130 3.98 -11.71 5.60
N PHE A 131 4.31 -10.72 4.78
CA PHE A 131 3.48 -10.27 3.65
C PHE A 131 4.09 -10.70 2.32
N PRO A 132 3.29 -11.35 1.45
CA PRO A 132 3.71 -11.60 0.08
C PRO A 132 3.62 -10.34 -0.77
N CYS A 133 4.23 -10.42 -1.97
CA CYS A 133 4.00 -9.45 -3.03
C CYS A 133 2.55 -9.54 -3.53
N MET A 134 1.94 -8.40 -3.85
CA MET A 134 0.60 -8.37 -4.43
C MET A 134 0.49 -9.25 -5.67
N THR A 135 1.44 -9.14 -6.58
CA THR A 135 1.40 -9.81 -7.88
C THR A 135 1.57 -11.33 -7.84
N ASP A 136 1.94 -11.89 -6.69
CA ASP A 136 1.91 -13.34 -6.50
C ASP A 136 0.46 -13.86 -6.31
N TYR A 137 -0.53 -12.98 -6.09
CA TYR A 137 -1.93 -13.30 -5.79
C TYR A 137 -2.92 -12.52 -6.64
N VAL A 138 -2.66 -11.23 -6.87
CA VAL A 138 -3.57 -10.31 -7.56
C VAL A 138 -2.78 -9.50 -8.59
N VAL A 139 -3.21 -9.58 -9.84
CA VAL A 139 -2.71 -8.70 -10.91
C VAL A 139 -3.77 -7.63 -11.17
N PRO A 140 -3.58 -6.40 -10.66
CA PRO A 140 -4.59 -5.36 -10.77
C PRO A 140 -4.72 -4.87 -12.22
N LYS A 141 -5.97 -4.73 -12.69
CA LYS A 141 -6.26 -4.25 -14.05
C LYS A 141 -5.85 -2.78 -14.22
N ASN A 142 -5.26 -2.46 -15.38
CA ASN A 142 -4.84 -1.10 -15.77
C ASN A 142 -3.90 -0.43 -14.75
N VAL A 143 -2.99 -1.21 -14.16
CA VAL A 143 -1.95 -0.75 -13.23
C VAL A 143 -0.60 -1.24 -13.72
N ARG A 144 0.43 -0.40 -13.59
CA ARG A 144 1.83 -0.78 -13.81
C ARG A 144 2.56 -0.89 -12.48
N ILE A 145 3.28 -2.00 -12.30
CA ILE A 145 4.16 -2.25 -11.15
C ILE A 145 5.51 -2.66 -11.71
N ALA A 146 6.51 -1.78 -11.62
CA ALA A 146 7.82 -2.01 -12.22
C ALA A 146 8.66 -3.02 -11.42
N ASP A 147 8.47 -3.08 -10.10
CA ASP A 147 9.10 -4.06 -9.20
C ASP A 147 8.04 -4.67 -8.28
N ALA A 148 7.74 -5.94 -8.49
CA ALA A 148 6.74 -6.68 -7.73
C ALA A 148 7.03 -6.72 -6.22
N SER A 149 8.31 -6.77 -5.82
CA SER A 149 8.72 -6.81 -4.41
C SER A 149 8.36 -5.56 -3.62
N ARG A 150 8.03 -4.48 -4.31
CA ARG A 150 7.76 -3.16 -3.73
C ARG A 150 6.28 -2.94 -3.40
N VAL A 151 5.38 -3.85 -3.79
CA VAL A 151 3.94 -3.73 -3.53
C VAL A 151 3.46 -4.94 -2.75
N ARG A 152 3.00 -4.72 -1.53
CA ARG A 152 2.49 -5.78 -0.65
C ARG A 152 1.05 -6.16 -1.02
N LEU A 153 0.71 -7.44 -0.87
CA LEU A 153 -0.70 -7.86 -0.85
C LEU A 153 -1.45 -7.06 0.23
N GLY A 154 -2.64 -6.59 -0.10
CA GLY A 154 -3.40 -5.63 0.72
C GLY A 154 -3.17 -4.17 0.35
N ALA A 155 -2.30 -3.86 -0.61
CA ALA A 155 -2.24 -2.54 -1.23
C ALA A 155 -3.47 -2.33 -2.15
N TYR A 156 -4.01 -1.12 -2.18
CA TYR A 156 -5.13 -0.72 -3.02
C TYR A 156 -4.63 0.17 -4.16
N LEU A 157 -4.63 -0.34 -5.38
CA LEU A 157 -4.16 0.42 -6.55
C LEU A 157 -5.31 0.65 -7.52
N SER A 158 -5.76 1.89 -7.66
CA SER A 158 -6.77 2.28 -8.65
C SER A 158 -6.21 2.18 -10.08
N GLU A 159 -7.11 2.05 -11.04
CA GLU A 159 -6.75 2.06 -12.46
C GLU A 159 -6.01 3.36 -12.86
N GLY A 160 -5.01 3.22 -13.70
CA GLY A 160 -4.13 4.31 -14.11
C GLY A 160 -2.98 4.60 -13.13
N THR A 161 -2.84 3.83 -12.04
CA THR A 161 -1.68 3.92 -11.15
C THR A 161 -0.45 3.31 -11.80
N THR A 162 0.68 3.99 -11.66
CA THR A 162 2.01 3.46 -11.99
C THR A 162 2.88 3.48 -10.74
N VAL A 163 3.38 2.31 -10.34
CA VAL A 163 4.40 2.18 -9.28
C VAL A 163 5.73 1.90 -9.95
N MET A 164 6.65 2.85 -9.86
CA MET A 164 8.00 2.74 -10.44
C MET A 164 8.93 1.94 -9.53
N HIS A 165 10.16 1.66 -9.98
CA HIS A 165 11.12 0.79 -9.28
C HIS A 165 11.44 1.23 -7.85
N GLU A 166 11.49 2.52 -7.55
CA GLU A 166 11.71 3.03 -6.20
C GLU A 166 10.42 3.18 -5.39
N GLY A 167 9.26 3.13 -6.05
CA GLY A 167 7.96 3.20 -5.40
C GLY A 167 7.75 2.03 -4.46
N PHE A 168 7.11 2.28 -3.31
CA PHE A 168 6.72 1.24 -2.36
C PHE A 168 5.30 1.50 -1.87
N VAL A 169 4.45 0.47 -1.91
CA VAL A 169 3.08 0.56 -1.40
C VAL A 169 2.83 -0.54 -0.38
N ASN A 170 2.52 -0.12 0.85
CA ASN A 170 2.23 -1.03 1.94
C ASN A 170 0.76 -1.53 1.88
N PHE A 171 0.44 -2.57 2.68
CA PHE A 171 -0.95 -3.01 2.85
C PHE A 171 -1.81 -1.89 3.48
N ASN A 172 -3.12 -1.95 3.25
CA ASN A 172 -4.09 -0.96 3.73
C ASN A 172 -3.74 0.49 3.32
N ALA A 173 -3.04 0.65 2.21
CA ALA A 173 -2.57 1.92 1.67
C ALA A 173 -2.70 1.90 0.15
N GLY A 174 -2.61 3.04 -0.50
CA GLY A 174 -2.61 3.07 -1.96
C GLY A 174 -3.19 4.33 -2.58
N THR A 175 -3.75 4.18 -3.79
CA THR A 175 -4.17 5.27 -4.66
C THR A 175 -5.67 5.21 -4.93
N LEU A 176 -6.36 6.34 -4.87
CA LEU A 176 -7.81 6.43 -5.15
C LEU A 176 -8.10 6.95 -6.57
N GLY A 177 -7.14 6.91 -7.47
CA GLY A 177 -7.24 7.32 -8.86
C GLY A 177 -5.88 7.15 -9.56
N LYS A 178 -5.72 7.76 -10.73
CA LYS A 178 -4.44 7.79 -11.44
C LYS A 178 -3.38 8.41 -10.56
N ALA A 179 -2.21 7.80 -10.47
CA ALA A 179 -1.10 8.33 -9.69
C ALA A 179 0.24 7.81 -10.22
N MET A 180 1.28 8.62 -10.07
CA MET A 180 2.67 8.21 -10.23
C MET A 180 3.30 7.99 -8.87
N ILE A 181 3.81 6.81 -8.61
CA ILE A 181 4.39 6.44 -7.32
C ILE A 181 5.83 6.02 -7.52
N GLU A 182 6.75 6.94 -7.25
CA GLU A 182 8.19 6.69 -7.20
C GLU A 182 8.72 6.80 -5.77
N GLY A 183 7.87 7.08 -4.81
CA GLY A 183 8.15 7.18 -3.39
C GLY A 183 7.42 6.14 -2.56
N ARG A 184 7.54 6.24 -1.23
CA ARG A 184 6.96 5.30 -0.28
C ARG A 184 5.58 5.74 0.19
N ILE A 185 4.59 4.86 0.03
CA ILE A 185 3.27 4.96 0.66
C ILE A 185 3.22 4.00 1.86
N SER A 186 3.26 4.56 3.07
CA SER A 186 3.20 3.80 4.32
C SER A 186 1.79 3.27 4.60
N ALA A 187 1.69 2.24 5.46
CA ALA A 187 0.40 1.63 5.83
C ALA A 187 -0.63 2.68 6.31
N GLY A 188 -1.83 2.60 5.77
CA GLY A 188 -2.94 3.50 6.05
C GLY A 188 -2.93 4.82 5.29
N VAL A 189 -1.90 5.11 4.50
CA VAL A 189 -1.83 6.33 3.68
C VAL A 189 -2.58 6.13 2.38
N ILE A 190 -3.41 7.11 2.02
CA ILE A 190 -4.11 7.16 0.72
C ILE A 190 -3.66 8.38 -0.08
N VAL A 191 -3.57 8.19 -1.39
CA VAL A 191 -3.15 9.21 -2.36
C VAL A 191 -4.29 9.46 -3.35
N GLY A 192 -4.70 10.70 -3.47
CA GLY A 192 -5.76 11.14 -4.37
C GLY A 192 -5.37 11.12 -5.84
N ASN A 193 -6.37 11.26 -6.69
CA ASN A 193 -6.24 11.21 -8.13
C ASN A 193 -5.28 12.29 -8.68
N ASN A 194 -4.56 11.98 -9.77
CA ASN A 194 -3.58 12.85 -10.44
C ASN A 194 -2.42 13.32 -9.56
N SER A 195 -2.12 12.61 -8.47
CA SER A 195 -1.00 12.96 -7.60
C SER A 195 0.27 12.20 -7.99
N ASP A 196 1.40 12.89 -7.79
CA ASP A 196 2.73 12.43 -8.16
C ASP A 196 3.63 12.41 -6.91
N LEU A 197 4.16 11.24 -6.58
CA LEU A 197 5.11 11.00 -5.50
C LEU A 197 6.49 10.76 -6.11
N GLY A 198 7.28 11.81 -6.24
CA GLY A 198 8.60 11.78 -6.85
C GLY A 198 9.57 10.80 -6.19
N GLY A 199 10.62 10.45 -6.93
CA GLY A 199 11.60 9.42 -6.54
C GLY A 199 12.16 9.61 -5.13
N GLY A 200 12.10 8.55 -4.32
CA GLY A 200 12.56 8.57 -2.93
C GLY A 200 11.70 9.40 -1.97
N SER A 201 10.57 9.95 -2.40
CA SER A 201 9.67 10.65 -1.49
C SER A 201 9.07 9.72 -0.44
N SER A 202 8.66 10.26 0.71
CA SER A 202 8.27 9.46 1.87
C SER A 202 7.04 10.01 2.56
N THR A 203 6.05 9.15 2.80
CA THR A 203 4.93 9.47 3.68
C THR A 203 5.08 8.74 5.01
N MET A 204 4.84 9.42 6.13
CA MET A 204 4.62 8.75 7.41
C MET A 204 3.20 8.14 7.41
N GLY A 205 3.00 7.02 8.11
CA GLY A 205 1.69 6.37 8.19
C GLY A 205 0.65 7.16 8.99
N THR A 206 1.12 7.92 9.96
CA THR A 206 0.30 8.75 10.84
C THR A 206 0.92 10.13 11.03
N LEU A 207 0.10 11.09 11.46
CA LEU A 207 0.56 12.43 11.84
C LEU A 207 1.75 12.29 12.82
N SER A 208 2.90 12.88 12.45
CA SER A 208 4.13 12.74 13.24
C SER A 208 3.95 13.28 14.66
N GLY A 209 4.60 12.64 15.65
CA GLY A 209 4.49 13.01 17.05
C GLY A 209 3.58 12.09 17.90
N GLY A 210 3.32 10.85 17.46
CA GLY A 210 2.61 9.83 18.24
C GLY A 210 1.09 9.87 18.12
N ASN A 211 0.56 10.41 17.04
CA ASN A 211 -0.88 10.50 16.78
C ASN A 211 -1.40 9.26 16.02
N LYS A 212 -2.68 8.93 16.22
CA LYS A 212 -3.39 7.86 15.48
C LYS A 212 -3.98 8.33 14.15
N VAL A 213 -4.00 9.64 13.85
CA VAL A 213 -4.56 10.20 12.64
C VAL A 213 -3.74 9.76 11.43
N LYS A 214 -4.37 9.06 10.50
CA LYS A 214 -3.76 8.62 9.25
C LYS A 214 -3.46 9.82 8.35
N ILE A 215 -2.34 9.73 7.64
CA ILE A 215 -1.97 10.74 6.64
C ILE A 215 -2.70 10.44 5.33
N SER A 216 -3.11 11.50 4.67
CA SER A 216 -3.64 11.44 3.30
C SER A 216 -3.02 12.52 2.44
N ILE A 217 -2.94 12.24 1.15
CA ILE A 217 -2.58 13.19 0.10
C ILE A 217 -3.80 13.37 -0.77
N GLY A 218 -4.22 14.62 -0.97
CA GLY A 218 -5.34 14.96 -1.82
C GLY A 218 -5.07 14.74 -3.31
N GLU A 219 -5.93 15.28 -4.14
CA GLU A 219 -5.82 15.22 -5.60
C GLU A 219 -4.86 16.27 -6.15
N ASN A 220 -4.25 16.00 -7.31
CA ASN A 220 -3.37 16.91 -8.04
C ASN A 220 -2.18 17.40 -7.19
N CYS A 221 -1.68 16.58 -6.30
CA CYS A 221 -0.54 16.90 -5.45
C CYS A 221 0.78 16.43 -6.07
N LEU A 222 1.86 17.12 -5.70
CA LEU A 222 3.23 16.74 -6.07
C LEU A 222 4.12 16.72 -4.82
N LEU A 223 4.70 15.56 -4.52
CA LEU A 223 5.87 15.45 -3.65
C LEU A 223 7.11 15.41 -4.53
N GLY A 224 7.95 16.43 -4.44
CA GLY A 224 9.23 16.44 -5.14
C GLY A 224 10.14 15.28 -4.70
N ALA A 225 11.14 14.96 -5.52
CA ALA A 225 12.09 13.88 -5.21
C ALA A 225 12.70 14.06 -3.81
N ASN A 226 12.78 12.96 -3.05
CA ASN A 226 13.26 12.94 -1.66
C ASN A 226 12.49 13.87 -0.69
N ALA A 227 11.33 14.38 -1.08
CA ALA A 227 10.46 15.10 -0.14
C ALA A 227 9.81 14.12 0.83
N GLY A 228 9.39 14.62 2.00
CA GLY A 228 8.70 13.79 2.98
C GLY A 228 7.61 14.54 3.72
N ILE A 229 6.59 13.82 4.14
CA ILE A 229 5.48 14.39 4.91
C ILE A 229 5.12 13.56 6.13
N GLY A 230 4.91 14.25 7.23
CA GLY A 230 4.33 13.76 8.48
C GLY A 230 3.04 14.52 8.84
N ILE A 231 2.41 15.15 7.86
CA ILE A 231 1.10 15.82 7.90
C ILE A 231 0.30 15.39 6.67
N SER A 232 -1.02 15.52 6.72
CA SER A 232 -1.85 15.35 5.51
C SER A 232 -1.75 16.58 4.61
N LEU A 233 -1.92 16.36 3.31
CA LEU A 233 -2.05 17.41 2.30
C LEU A 233 -3.47 17.39 1.74
N GLY A 234 -4.08 18.56 1.61
CA GLY A 234 -5.30 18.73 0.84
C GLY A 234 -5.02 18.68 -0.68
N ASN A 235 -5.99 19.08 -1.49
CA ASN A 235 -5.84 19.07 -2.94
C ASN A 235 -4.88 20.16 -3.44
N ASN A 236 -4.26 19.94 -4.60
CA ASN A 236 -3.39 20.90 -5.29
C ASN A 236 -2.19 21.37 -4.44
N CYS A 237 -1.63 20.48 -3.61
CA CYS A 237 -0.47 20.80 -2.80
C CYS A 237 0.82 20.34 -3.47
N ILE A 238 1.87 21.12 -3.27
CA ILE A 238 3.23 20.78 -3.74
C ILE A 238 4.18 20.86 -2.55
N VAL A 239 5.06 19.85 -2.43
CA VAL A 239 6.20 19.87 -1.50
C VAL A 239 7.47 19.85 -2.33
N GLU A 240 8.33 20.84 -2.13
CA GLU A 240 9.62 20.96 -2.81
C GLU A 240 10.50 19.73 -2.62
N ALA A 241 11.30 19.38 -3.63
CA ALA A 241 12.26 18.30 -3.54
C ALA A 241 13.22 18.46 -2.34
N GLY A 242 13.50 17.34 -1.64
CA GLY A 242 14.37 17.33 -0.47
C GLY A 242 13.80 17.98 0.79
N LEU A 243 12.56 18.49 0.77
CA LEU A 243 11.93 19.09 1.93
C LEU A 243 11.14 18.04 2.72
N TYR A 244 11.45 17.88 4.01
CA TYR A 244 10.65 17.03 4.91
C TYR A 244 9.82 17.89 5.87
N VAL A 245 8.48 17.77 5.80
CA VAL A 245 7.54 18.54 6.63
C VAL A 245 6.90 17.61 7.66
N THR A 246 7.29 17.75 8.91
CA THR A 246 6.70 17.01 10.05
C THR A 246 5.73 17.89 10.83
N SER A 247 4.91 17.32 11.70
CA SER A 247 3.88 18.05 12.48
C SER A 247 4.45 19.22 13.28
N GLY A 248 5.68 19.10 13.77
CA GLY A 248 6.37 20.13 14.56
C GLY A 248 7.08 21.21 13.74
N THR A 249 7.22 21.02 12.43
CA THR A 249 7.91 21.98 11.55
C THR A 249 7.28 23.35 11.67
N LYS A 250 8.10 24.40 11.90
CA LYS A 250 7.66 25.79 11.87
C LYS A 250 7.54 26.25 10.43
N VAL A 251 6.35 26.64 10.03
CA VAL A 251 6.04 27.07 8.66
C VAL A 251 5.69 28.55 8.68
N HIS A 252 6.37 29.32 7.87
CA HIS A 252 6.09 30.72 7.62
C HIS A 252 5.05 30.83 6.49
N ILE A 253 3.83 31.25 6.82
CA ILE A 253 2.79 31.47 5.81
C ILE A 253 3.10 32.78 5.10
N MET A 254 3.20 32.72 3.78
CA MET A 254 3.46 33.88 2.94
C MET A 254 2.14 34.38 2.35
N ASP A 255 1.98 35.71 2.29
CA ASP A 255 0.91 36.37 1.57
C ASP A 255 1.21 36.50 0.05
N VAL A 256 0.30 37.10 -0.69
CA VAL A 256 0.43 37.32 -2.13
C VAL A 256 1.62 38.21 -2.51
N GLU A 257 2.11 39.02 -1.58
CA GLU A 257 3.29 39.89 -1.75
C GLU A 257 4.59 39.18 -1.34
N ASN A 258 4.54 37.89 -1.01
CA ASN A 258 5.65 37.11 -0.45
C ASN A 258 6.19 37.63 0.90
N LYS A 259 5.37 38.31 1.68
CA LYS A 259 5.70 38.70 3.05
C LYS A 259 5.18 37.66 4.03
N ALA A 260 5.94 37.35 5.07
CA ALA A 260 5.49 36.42 6.10
C ALA A 260 4.33 37.04 6.90
N SER A 261 3.15 36.42 6.82
CA SER A 261 1.95 36.89 7.53
C SER A 261 1.90 36.31 8.96
N LYS A 262 2.24 35.04 9.11
CA LYS A 262 2.29 34.34 10.42
C LYS A 262 3.22 33.14 10.39
N VAL A 263 3.59 32.65 11.58
CA VAL A 263 4.33 31.39 11.74
C VAL A 263 3.46 30.40 12.49
N VAL A 264 3.24 29.22 11.93
CA VAL A 264 2.43 28.14 12.50
C VAL A 264 3.22 26.84 12.61
N LYS A 265 2.72 25.85 13.33
CA LYS A 265 3.21 24.47 13.20
C LYS A 265 2.54 23.82 11.99
N ALA A 266 3.27 22.96 11.28
CA ALA A 266 2.72 22.29 10.11
C ALA A 266 1.46 21.46 10.43
N LYS A 267 1.32 20.91 11.63
CA LYS A 267 0.10 20.22 12.06
C LYS A 267 -1.16 21.11 12.02
N ASP A 268 -0.98 22.43 12.23
CA ASP A 268 -2.10 23.38 12.31
C ASP A 268 -2.66 23.72 10.92
N ILE A 269 -1.95 23.35 9.86
CA ILE A 269 -2.36 23.49 8.45
C ILE A 269 -2.41 22.11 7.75
N SER A 270 -2.45 21.02 8.54
CA SER A 270 -2.57 19.66 8.00
C SER A 270 -3.90 19.47 7.30
N GLY A 271 -3.89 19.03 6.02
CA GLY A 271 -5.08 18.81 5.21
C GLY A 271 -5.57 20.06 4.47
N GLU A 272 -4.94 21.22 4.65
CA GLU A 272 -5.26 22.40 3.86
C GLU A 272 -4.87 22.20 2.38
N SER A 273 -5.66 22.75 1.47
CA SER A 273 -5.47 22.65 0.02
C SER A 273 -4.73 23.86 -0.55
N ASN A 274 -4.22 23.72 -1.78
CA ASN A 274 -3.61 24.79 -2.56
C ASN A 274 -2.34 25.37 -1.90
N LEU A 275 -1.54 24.54 -1.23
CA LEU A 275 -0.30 24.99 -0.58
C LEU A 275 0.94 24.51 -1.35
N LEU A 276 1.88 25.42 -1.56
CA LEU A 276 3.25 25.13 -1.97
C LEU A 276 4.17 25.27 -0.75
N PHE A 277 4.69 24.13 -0.29
CA PHE A 277 5.72 24.08 0.76
C PHE A 277 7.10 24.10 0.12
N MET A 278 7.95 25.01 0.57
CA MET A 278 9.33 25.11 0.09
C MET A 278 10.26 25.63 1.19
N ARG A 279 11.56 25.46 0.97
CA ARG A 279 12.60 26.03 1.85
C ARG A 279 13.13 27.31 1.23
N ASP A 280 13.13 28.38 1.99
CA ASP A 280 13.84 29.58 1.63
C ASP A 280 15.35 29.31 1.64
N SER A 281 15.99 29.42 0.49
CA SER A 281 17.39 29.04 0.30
C SER A 281 18.39 29.96 1.02
N VAL A 282 17.98 31.17 1.39
CA VAL A 282 18.83 32.13 2.11
C VAL A 282 18.72 31.95 3.61
N SER A 283 17.52 31.88 4.14
CA SER A 283 17.27 31.81 5.58
C SER A 283 17.14 30.39 6.11
N GLY A 284 16.92 29.38 5.23
CA GLY A 284 16.64 28.01 5.59
C GLY A 284 15.22 27.78 6.16
N LYS A 285 14.40 28.80 6.24
CA LYS A 285 13.04 28.71 6.77
C LYS A 285 12.14 27.90 5.86
N VAL A 286 11.26 27.08 6.46
CA VAL A 286 10.17 26.44 5.70
C VAL A 286 9.06 27.44 5.54
N ILE A 287 8.65 27.66 4.31
CA ILE A 287 7.56 28.56 3.95
C ILE A 287 6.42 27.78 3.29
N ALA A 288 5.21 28.25 3.45
CA ALA A 288 4.04 27.83 2.68
C ALA A 288 3.35 29.04 2.07
N LYS A 289 3.04 28.93 0.79
CA LYS A 289 2.31 29.95 0.05
C LYS A 289 1.26 29.33 -0.83
N GLU A 290 0.33 30.15 -1.34
CA GLU A 290 -0.68 29.69 -2.27
C GLU A 290 -0.04 29.08 -3.53
N ASN A 291 -0.46 27.87 -3.86
CA ASN A 291 -0.01 27.21 -5.08
C ASN A 291 -0.80 27.71 -6.28
N GLN A 292 -0.14 28.43 -7.15
CA GLN A 292 -0.70 28.93 -8.42
C GLN A 292 -0.41 28.00 -9.60
N ARG A 293 0.36 26.90 -9.40
CA ARG A 293 0.73 25.95 -10.44
C ARG A 293 -0.32 24.82 -10.50
N LYS A 294 -0.69 24.42 -11.71
CA LYS A 294 -1.43 23.19 -11.95
C LYS A 294 -0.41 22.09 -12.21
N SER A 295 -0.29 21.11 -11.32
CA SER A 295 0.43 19.90 -11.63
C SER A 295 -0.36 19.05 -12.63
N SER A 296 0.29 18.53 -13.65
CA SER A 296 -0.32 17.57 -14.57
C SER A 296 0.61 16.40 -14.75
N LEU A 297 0.09 15.18 -14.61
CA LEU A 297 0.84 13.97 -14.90
C LEU A 297 1.17 13.91 -16.40
N ASN A 298 2.35 13.42 -16.73
CA ASN A 298 2.73 13.19 -18.12
C ASN A 298 1.85 12.10 -18.73
N LYS A 299 1.03 12.47 -19.70
CA LYS A 299 0.03 11.59 -20.32
C LYS A 299 0.64 10.33 -20.95
N GLU A 300 1.87 10.41 -21.45
CA GLU A 300 2.52 9.25 -22.08
C GLU A 300 3.01 8.22 -21.07
N LEU A 301 3.45 8.67 -19.89
CA LEU A 301 3.89 7.78 -18.82
C LEU A 301 2.75 7.04 -18.13
N HIS A 302 1.51 7.53 -18.27
CA HIS A 302 0.32 6.99 -17.62
C HIS A 302 -0.58 6.16 -18.55
N LYS A 303 -0.13 5.84 -19.76
CA LYS A 303 -0.78 4.82 -20.58
C LYS A 303 -0.40 3.45 -20.04
N ASN A 304 -1.39 2.74 -19.50
CA ASN A 304 -1.23 1.41 -18.89
C ASN A 304 -1.97 0.32 -19.69
N ASP A 305 -2.19 0.57 -20.97
CA ASP A 305 -2.81 -0.31 -21.97
C ASP A 305 -1.77 -1.07 -22.79
#